data_21ed9e5164e33decf942764409e859bc
#
_entry.id   21ed9e5164e33decf942764409e859bc
#
_cell.length_a   1.000
_cell.length_b   1.000
_cell.length_c   1.000
_cell.angle_alpha   90.00
_cell.angle_beta   90.00
_cell.angle_gamma   90.00
#
_symmetry.space_group_name_H-M   'P 1'
#
loop_
_entity.id
_entity.type
_entity.pdbx_description
1 polymer ?
#
loop_
_entity_poly.entity_id
_entity_poly.type
_entity_poly.pdbx_seq_one_letter_code
_entity_poly.pdbx_strand_id
1 'polypeptide(L)'
;MKPNLVVQKLVTVRVALLIGALLATVGLSPVHADPGGIPAQVATLQQAVQMLQQQVARFIDQAKAQNMAITQLTAAIEGLPPAWDKILPANDGEPDGCNSSRFTCVMPDANFPNGAAVRDNETALVWERSPDLAFRTWSDALRYCANRVVGGRVGFRLPSMPELATLMDPNNPGPIRLPPGHPFTNVQPSAYRSATTDANVPADAWAVSIGGGVVGTGAKADPDPVWCVRGAMNADAY
;
A
#
# COMPACT_ATOMS: atom_id res chain seq x y z
N MET A 1 -16.87 -1.86 14.54
CA MET A 1 -16.23 -0.57 14.16
C MET A 1 -17.12 0.58 14.62
N LYS A 2 -16.63 1.50 15.44
CA LYS A 2 -17.40 2.69 15.85
C LYS A 2 -17.38 3.69 14.68
N PRO A 3 -18.52 4.28 14.29
CA PRO A 3 -18.56 5.27 13.21
C PRO A 3 -17.68 6.46 13.59
N ASN A 4 -16.92 6.93 12.60
CA ASN A 4 -15.90 7.96 12.76
C ASN A 4 -16.52 9.27 13.28
N LEU A 5 -16.18 9.65 14.51
CA LEU A 5 -16.70 10.81 15.25
C LEU A 5 -16.54 12.13 14.48
N VAL A 6 -15.58 12.21 13.57
CA VAL A 6 -15.30 13.38 12.71
C VAL A 6 -16.40 13.58 11.67
N VAL A 7 -16.91 12.50 11.07
CA VAL A 7 -17.99 12.57 10.06
C VAL A 7 -19.31 12.98 10.71
N GLN A 8 -19.63 12.47 11.90
CA GLN A 8 -20.83 12.89 12.64
C GLN A 8 -20.79 14.36 13.02
N LYS A 9 -19.64 14.89 13.47
CA LYS A 9 -19.50 16.31 13.81
C LYS A 9 -19.66 17.24 12.59
N LEU A 10 -19.14 16.85 11.43
CA LEU A 10 -19.26 17.64 10.18
C LEU A 10 -20.72 17.72 9.69
N VAL A 11 -21.47 16.62 9.79
CA VAL A 11 -22.89 16.59 9.43
C VAL A 11 -23.72 17.45 10.35
N THR A 12 -23.47 17.37 11.68
CA THR A 12 -24.21 18.14 12.67
C THR A 12 -23.98 19.65 12.53
N VAL A 13 -22.76 20.10 12.26
CA VAL A 13 -22.43 21.52 12.06
C VAL A 13 -23.03 22.06 10.77
N ARG A 14 -23.06 21.32 9.69
CA ARG A 14 -23.69 21.76 8.42
C ARG A 14 -25.21 21.84 8.52
N VAL A 15 -25.85 20.94 9.23
CA VAL A 15 -27.31 20.98 9.48
C VAL A 15 -27.67 22.18 10.35
N ALA A 16 -26.91 22.47 11.39
CA ALA A 16 -27.14 23.63 12.27
C ALA A 16 -26.96 24.98 11.53
N LEU A 17 -25.95 25.07 10.63
CA LEU A 17 -25.73 26.28 9.81
C LEU A 17 -26.86 26.50 8.79
N LEU A 18 -27.41 25.45 8.20
CA LEU A 18 -28.53 25.53 7.27
C LEU A 18 -29.83 25.91 7.95
N ILE A 19 -30.10 25.39 9.15
CA ILE A 19 -31.27 25.79 9.95
C ILE A 19 -31.15 27.26 10.37
N GLY A 20 -29.96 27.72 10.76
CA GLY A 20 -29.72 29.12 11.14
C GLY A 20 -29.89 30.09 9.96
N ALA A 21 -29.43 29.75 8.76
CA ALA A 21 -29.60 30.53 7.55
C ALA A 21 -31.07 30.62 7.10
N LEU A 22 -31.84 29.56 7.31
CA LEU A 22 -33.24 29.48 6.94
C LEU A 22 -34.13 30.26 7.90
N LEU A 23 -33.83 30.31 9.19
CA LEU A 23 -34.51 31.17 10.19
C LEU A 23 -34.27 32.63 9.93
N ALA A 24 -33.15 33.02 9.35
CA ALA A 24 -32.83 34.41 9.00
C ALA A 24 -33.53 34.89 7.72
N THR A 25 -33.96 33.98 6.83
CA THR A 25 -34.70 34.34 5.59
C THR A 25 -36.20 34.41 5.76
N VAL A 26 -36.74 33.81 6.83
CA VAL A 26 -38.14 33.99 7.22
C VAL A 26 -38.19 35.24 8.11
N GLY A 27 -38.17 36.42 7.48
CA GLY A 27 -38.33 37.72 8.18
C GLY A 27 -39.65 37.73 8.93
N LEU A 28 -39.61 37.41 10.19
CA LEU A 28 -40.72 37.61 11.11
C LEU A 28 -40.75 39.09 11.44
N SER A 29 -41.43 39.89 10.61
CA SER A 29 -41.82 41.24 10.95
C SER A 29 -42.83 41.17 12.12
N PRO A 30 -42.79 42.09 13.10
CA PRO A 30 -43.76 42.12 14.21
C PRO A 30 -45.17 42.22 13.65
N VAL A 31 -45.98 41.22 14.03
CA VAL A 31 -47.35 41.07 13.58
C VAL A 31 -48.18 42.23 14.13
N HIS A 32 -48.62 43.15 13.25
CA HIS A 32 -49.77 43.98 13.50
C HIS A 32 -51.00 43.08 13.28
N ALA A 33 -51.81 42.95 14.33
CA ALA A 33 -52.99 42.10 14.32
C ALA A 33 -54.08 42.72 13.41
N ASP A 34 -54.10 42.28 12.14
CA ASP A 34 -55.16 42.54 11.22
C ASP A 34 -56.06 41.30 11.15
N PRO A 35 -57.38 41.38 11.49
CA PRO A 35 -58.24 40.18 11.65
C PRO A 35 -58.40 39.35 10.37
N GLY A 36 -58.01 39.84 9.23
CA GLY A 36 -58.05 39.11 7.93
C GLY A 36 -56.71 38.43 7.58
N GLY A 37 -55.61 38.67 8.30
CA GLY A 37 -54.27 38.24 7.90
C GLY A 37 -53.85 36.82 8.30
N ILE A 38 -54.54 36.21 9.24
CA ILE A 38 -54.16 34.90 9.81
C ILE A 38 -54.18 33.77 8.74
N PRO A 39 -55.18 33.67 7.85
CA PRO A 39 -55.19 32.59 6.82
C PRO A 39 -54.04 32.74 5.80
N ALA A 40 -53.64 33.92 5.45
CA ALA A 40 -52.55 34.18 4.50
C ALA A 40 -51.20 33.83 5.16
N GLN A 41 -50.97 34.14 6.43
CA GLN A 41 -49.77 33.76 7.19
C GLN A 41 -49.66 32.25 7.38
N VAL A 42 -50.76 31.56 7.62
CA VAL A 42 -50.81 30.09 7.73
C VAL A 42 -50.45 29.46 6.39
N ALA A 43 -50.98 29.96 5.26
CA ALA A 43 -50.63 29.50 3.94
C ALA A 43 -49.10 29.65 3.62
N THR A 44 -48.53 30.82 3.97
CA THR A 44 -47.10 31.07 3.79
C THR A 44 -46.23 30.12 4.64
N LEU A 45 -46.63 29.86 5.88
CA LEU A 45 -45.93 28.88 6.75
C LEU A 45 -46.04 27.44 6.21
N GLN A 46 -47.22 27.07 5.68
CA GLN A 46 -47.41 25.76 5.06
C GLN A 46 -46.51 25.59 3.82
N GLN A 47 -46.39 26.61 2.97
CA GLN A 47 -45.48 26.58 1.83
C GLN A 47 -44.00 26.49 2.28
N ALA A 48 -43.59 27.22 3.30
CA ALA A 48 -42.24 27.18 3.85
C ALA A 48 -41.91 25.76 4.40
N VAL A 49 -42.84 25.16 5.12
CA VAL A 49 -42.71 23.78 5.63
C VAL A 49 -42.57 22.78 4.49
N GLN A 50 -43.36 22.91 3.43
CA GLN A 50 -43.25 22.00 2.27
C GLN A 50 -41.89 22.16 1.55
N MET A 51 -41.40 23.37 1.39
CA MET A 51 -40.07 23.60 0.80
C MET A 51 -38.97 23.02 1.67
N LEU A 52 -39.05 23.14 3.00
CA LEU A 52 -38.14 22.52 3.95
C LEU A 52 -38.15 20.99 3.84
N GLN A 53 -39.33 20.40 3.79
CA GLN A 53 -39.46 18.93 3.64
C GLN A 53 -38.81 18.46 2.33
N GLN A 54 -38.98 19.18 1.23
CA GLN A 54 -38.34 18.86 -0.05
C GLN A 54 -36.81 19.00 0.03
N GLN A 55 -36.30 20.04 0.70
CA GLN A 55 -34.85 20.20 0.90
C GLN A 55 -34.26 19.09 1.75
N VAL A 56 -34.91 18.73 2.84
CA VAL A 56 -34.47 17.63 3.71
C VAL A 56 -34.47 16.31 2.93
N ALA A 57 -35.48 16.03 2.12
CA ALA A 57 -35.51 14.83 1.28
C ALA A 57 -34.32 14.78 0.32
N ARG A 58 -33.99 15.89 -0.37
CA ARG A 58 -32.82 15.99 -1.24
C ARG A 58 -31.49 15.73 -0.49
N PHE A 59 -31.34 16.29 0.72
CA PHE A 59 -30.15 16.04 1.55
C PHE A 59 -30.03 14.58 1.97
N ILE A 60 -31.14 13.94 2.32
CA ILE A 60 -31.18 12.51 2.66
C ILE A 60 -30.73 11.65 1.45
N ASP A 61 -31.24 11.96 0.25
CA ASP A 61 -30.88 11.21 -0.95
C ASP A 61 -29.42 11.44 -1.34
N GLN A 62 -28.90 12.66 -1.22
CA GLN A 62 -27.49 12.95 -1.43
C GLN A 62 -26.59 12.23 -0.42
N ALA A 63 -26.97 12.19 0.85
CA ALA A 63 -26.24 11.45 1.88
C ALA A 63 -26.23 9.92 1.62
N LYS A 64 -27.35 9.37 1.15
CA LYS A 64 -27.43 7.95 0.74
C LYS A 64 -26.51 7.66 -0.43
N ALA A 65 -26.48 8.51 -1.46
CA ALA A 65 -25.61 8.35 -2.61
C ALA A 65 -24.11 8.42 -2.21
N GLN A 66 -23.74 9.34 -1.32
CA GLN A 66 -22.38 9.42 -0.78
C GLN A 66 -21.99 8.18 0.03
N ASN A 67 -22.90 7.66 0.86
CA ASN A 67 -22.64 6.44 1.62
C ASN A 67 -22.49 5.22 0.71
N MET A 68 -23.25 5.11 -0.37
CA MET A 68 -23.07 4.04 -1.36
C MET A 68 -21.71 4.14 -2.04
N ALA A 69 -21.28 5.35 -2.44
CA ALA A 69 -19.97 5.56 -3.04
C ALA A 69 -18.83 5.21 -2.08
N ILE A 70 -18.94 5.58 -0.80
CA ILE A 70 -17.98 5.20 0.24
C ILE A 70 -17.93 3.69 0.40
N THR A 71 -19.08 3.01 0.44
CA THR A 71 -19.13 1.54 0.55
C THR A 71 -18.48 0.85 -0.64
N GLN A 72 -18.71 1.35 -1.86
CA GLN A 72 -18.07 0.82 -3.07
C GLN A 72 -16.55 1.04 -3.07
N LEU A 73 -16.09 2.23 -2.66
CA LEU A 73 -14.65 2.52 -2.49
C LEU A 73 -14.01 1.63 -1.43
N THR A 74 -14.67 1.42 -0.30
CA THR A 74 -14.18 0.53 0.76
C THR A 74 -14.05 -0.90 0.25
N ALA A 75 -15.06 -1.42 -0.45
CA ALA A 75 -15.02 -2.76 -1.03
C ALA A 75 -13.92 -2.89 -2.11
N ALA A 76 -13.70 -1.84 -2.91
CA ALA A 76 -12.61 -1.82 -3.89
C ALA A 76 -11.23 -1.81 -3.23
N ILE A 77 -11.07 -1.09 -2.10
CA ILE A 77 -9.82 -1.05 -1.33
C ILE A 77 -9.58 -2.38 -0.60
N GLU A 78 -10.62 -3.00 -0.05
CA GLU A 78 -10.53 -4.32 0.61
C GLU A 78 -10.16 -5.46 -0.36
N GLY A 79 -10.48 -5.30 -1.65
CA GLY A 79 -10.07 -6.24 -2.70
C GLY A 79 -8.66 -6.03 -3.24
N LEU A 80 -7.96 -4.94 -2.87
CA LEU A 80 -6.58 -4.71 -3.26
C LEU A 80 -5.62 -5.50 -2.35
N PRO A 81 -4.58 -6.13 -2.92
CA PRO A 81 -3.57 -6.79 -2.10
C PRO A 81 -2.89 -5.74 -1.18
N PRO A 82 -2.70 -6.06 0.11
CA PRO A 82 -2.09 -5.14 1.05
C PRO A 82 -0.66 -4.79 0.63
N ALA A 83 -0.37 -3.50 0.46
CA ALA A 83 0.93 -3.01 0.01
C ALA A 83 1.91 -2.71 1.15
N TRP A 84 1.38 -2.27 2.31
CA TRP A 84 2.19 -1.67 3.38
C TRP A 84 1.94 -2.26 4.76
N ASP A 85 1.39 -3.46 4.82
CA ASP A 85 1.21 -4.14 6.11
C ASP A 85 2.56 -4.54 6.71
N LYS A 86 2.73 -4.26 7.99
CA LYS A 86 3.95 -4.59 8.76
C LYS A 86 3.91 -6.02 9.32
N ILE A 87 2.71 -6.56 9.49
CA ILE A 87 2.53 -7.93 10.00
C ILE A 87 2.37 -8.86 8.81
N LEU A 88 3.35 -9.72 8.61
CA LEU A 88 3.34 -10.73 7.57
C LEU A 88 3.05 -12.09 8.20
N PRO A 89 2.14 -12.89 7.63
CA PRO A 89 1.96 -14.26 8.10
C PRO A 89 3.26 -15.03 7.91
N ALA A 90 3.75 -15.62 8.98
CA ALA A 90 4.89 -16.53 8.98
C ALA A 90 4.38 -17.97 9.18
N ASN A 91 5.09 -18.94 8.62
CA ASN A 91 4.80 -20.34 8.80
C ASN A 91 5.92 -20.94 9.66
N ASP A 92 5.60 -21.31 10.92
CA ASP A 92 6.57 -21.79 11.88
C ASP A 92 6.79 -23.30 11.71
N GLY A 93 8.05 -23.73 11.66
CA GLY A 93 8.42 -25.13 11.83
C GLY A 93 8.76 -25.93 10.57
N GLU A 94 9.07 -25.29 9.44
CA GLU A 94 9.44 -26.01 8.22
C GLU A 94 10.96 -26.26 8.07
N PRO A 95 11.34 -27.44 7.53
CA PRO A 95 12.74 -27.89 7.51
C PRO A 95 13.59 -27.31 6.38
N ASP A 96 13.06 -26.46 5.52
CA ASP A 96 13.68 -26.01 4.26
C ASP A 96 14.44 -24.68 4.39
N GLY A 97 15.06 -24.41 5.53
CA GLY A 97 15.76 -23.14 5.82
C GLY A 97 14.86 -22.00 6.24
N CYS A 98 13.54 -22.22 6.23
CA CYS A 98 12.57 -21.29 6.79
C CYS A 98 12.67 -21.29 8.32
N ASN A 99 12.43 -20.12 8.93
CA ASN A 99 12.45 -19.93 10.38
C ASN A 99 13.80 -20.21 11.05
N SER A 100 14.88 -19.96 10.34
CA SER A 100 16.21 -19.85 10.93
C SER A 100 16.32 -18.56 11.78
N SER A 101 17.40 -18.39 12.52
CA SER A 101 17.67 -17.15 13.26
C SER A 101 17.65 -15.91 12.38
N ARG A 102 18.16 -16.01 11.15
CA ARG A 102 18.24 -14.92 10.20
C ARG A 102 17.02 -14.84 9.29
N PHE A 103 16.48 -15.95 8.79
CA PHE A 103 15.47 -15.97 7.76
C PHE A 103 14.14 -16.55 8.24
N THR A 104 13.05 -15.86 7.98
CA THR A 104 11.68 -16.32 8.22
C THR A 104 10.91 -16.33 6.90
N CYS A 105 10.37 -17.51 6.49
CA CYS A 105 9.49 -17.56 5.33
C CYS A 105 8.14 -16.95 5.64
N VAL A 106 7.67 -16.08 4.76
CA VAL A 106 6.43 -15.30 4.91
C VAL A 106 5.64 -15.30 3.61
N MET A 107 4.40 -14.83 3.66
CA MET A 107 3.53 -14.67 2.47
C MET A 107 3.32 -15.99 1.72
N PRO A 108 2.69 -17.00 2.34
CA PRO A 108 2.41 -18.28 1.68
C PRO A 108 1.51 -18.11 0.46
N ASP A 109 1.74 -18.91 -0.57
CA ASP A 109 0.89 -19.04 -1.74
C ASP A 109 0.78 -20.51 -2.20
N ALA A 110 0.10 -20.75 -3.34
CA ALA A 110 -0.12 -22.11 -3.83
C ALA A 110 1.18 -22.83 -4.24
N ASN A 111 2.20 -22.09 -4.68
CA ASN A 111 3.50 -22.65 -5.10
C ASN A 111 4.46 -22.81 -3.93
N PHE A 112 4.32 -21.97 -2.93
CA PHE A 112 5.14 -21.92 -1.73
C PHE A 112 4.25 -21.86 -0.49
N PRO A 113 3.62 -22.97 -0.07
CA PRO A 113 2.72 -23.00 1.09
C PRO A 113 3.42 -22.57 2.40
N ASN A 114 4.75 -22.71 2.46
CA ASN A 114 5.58 -22.29 3.60
C ASN A 114 6.06 -20.84 3.51
N GLY A 115 5.79 -20.15 2.42
CA GLY A 115 6.13 -18.75 2.18
C GLY A 115 6.76 -18.51 0.82
N ALA A 116 6.13 -17.66 0.02
CA ALA A 116 6.64 -17.21 -1.28
C ALA A 116 7.64 -16.06 -1.16
N ALA A 117 7.80 -15.50 0.02
CA ALA A 117 8.79 -14.50 0.36
C ALA A 117 9.57 -14.89 1.62
N VAL A 118 10.74 -14.29 1.79
CA VAL A 118 11.66 -14.51 2.91
C VAL A 118 11.93 -13.16 3.57
N ARG A 119 11.60 -13.05 4.84
CA ARG A 119 12.02 -11.92 5.66
C ARG A 119 13.42 -12.20 6.20
N ASP A 120 14.34 -11.30 5.94
CA ASP A 120 15.62 -11.22 6.61
C ASP A 120 15.42 -10.49 7.96
N ASN A 121 15.58 -11.20 9.06
CA ASN A 121 15.34 -10.67 10.40
C ASN A 121 16.41 -9.68 10.85
N GLU A 122 17.59 -9.67 10.23
CA GLU A 122 18.66 -8.71 10.50
C GLU A 122 18.37 -7.35 9.88
N THR A 123 17.88 -7.33 8.63
CA THR A 123 17.63 -6.11 7.88
C THR A 123 16.15 -5.68 7.87
N ALA A 124 15.25 -6.55 8.28
CA ALA A 124 13.79 -6.44 8.13
C ALA A 124 13.30 -6.38 6.66
N LEU A 125 14.18 -6.60 5.69
CA LEU A 125 13.83 -6.68 4.29
C LEU A 125 13.10 -7.99 3.98
N VAL A 126 12.15 -7.92 3.05
CA VAL A 126 11.40 -9.09 2.59
C VAL A 126 11.71 -9.33 1.10
N TRP A 127 12.32 -10.47 0.81
CA TRP A 127 12.80 -10.85 -0.51
C TRP A 127 11.87 -11.87 -1.15
N GLU A 128 11.77 -11.88 -2.47
CA GLU A 128 11.18 -13.05 -3.15
C GLU A 128 11.95 -14.30 -2.76
N ARG A 129 11.25 -15.38 -2.40
CA ARG A 129 11.91 -16.66 -2.12
C ARG A 129 12.55 -17.27 -3.36
N SER A 130 11.93 -17.07 -4.51
CA SER A 130 12.39 -17.56 -5.80
C SER A 130 12.42 -16.39 -6.80
N PRO A 131 13.60 -15.78 -7.06
CA PRO A 131 13.73 -14.77 -8.10
C PRO A 131 13.37 -15.36 -9.47
N ASP A 132 12.87 -14.51 -10.35
CA ASP A 132 12.58 -14.87 -11.74
C ASP A 132 13.90 -15.11 -12.51
N LEU A 133 13.90 -16.11 -13.37
CA LEU A 133 15.04 -16.45 -14.19
C LEU A 133 15.19 -15.58 -15.45
N ALA A 134 14.21 -14.73 -15.75
CA ALA A 134 14.26 -13.87 -16.92
C ALA A 134 15.20 -12.67 -16.71
N PHE A 135 16.02 -12.44 -17.73
CA PHE A 135 16.92 -11.29 -17.78
C PHE A 135 16.17 -10.04 -18.24
N ARG A 136 16.42 -8.88 -17.61
CA ARG A 136 15.74 -7.62 -17.89
C ARG A 136 16.71 -6.46 -17.95
N THR A 137 16.43 -5.49 -18.82
CA THR A 137 17.09 -4.18 -18.77
C THR A 137 16.78 -3.51 -17.44
N TRP A 138 17.57 -2.53 -17.05
CA TRP A 138 17.37 -1.80 -15.78
C TRP A 138 15.97 -1.18 -15.64
N SER A 139 15.47 -0.55 -16.69
CA SER A 139 14.14 0.06 -16.71
C SER A 139 13.02 -0.98 -16.62
N ASP A 140 13.20 -2.15 -17.25
CA ASP A 140 12.25 -3.25 -17.18
C ASP A 140 12.28 -3.92 -15.79
N ALA A 141 13.46 -4.02 -15.17
CA ALA A 141 13.64 -4.52 -13.82
C ALA A 141 12.89 -3.66 -12.79
N LEU A 142 13.00 -2.32 -12.89
CA LEU A 142 12.25 -1.41 -12.04
C LEU A 142 10.74 -1.62 -12.16
N ARG A 143 10.22 -1.68 -13.39
CA ARG A 143 8.79 -1.91 -13.63
C ARG A 143 8.34 -3.29 -13.18
N TYR A 144 9.13 -4.30 -13.45
CA TYR A 144 8.84 -5.67 -13.04
C TYR A 144 8.65 -5.76 -11.53
N CYS A 145 9.62 -5.28 -10.75
CA CYS A 145 9.54 -5.33 -9.30
C CYS A 145 8.40 -4.46 -8.75
N ALA A 146 8.15 -3.28 -9.30
CA ALA A 146 7.05 -2.41 -8.87
C ALA A 146 5.66 -3.05 -9.07
N ASN A 147 5.51 -3.90 -10.08
CA ASN A 147 4.27 -4.62 -10.37
C ASN A 147 4.24 -6.04 -9.78
N ARG A 148 5.27 -6.43 -9.03
CA ARG A 148 5.38 -7.79 -8.51
C ARG A 148 4.36 -8.05 -7.40
N VAL A 149 3.69 -9.17 -7.52
CA VAL A 149 2.78 -9.71 -6.48
C VAL A 149 3.37 -11.02 -6.00
N VAL A 150 3.63 -11.15 -4.70
CA VAL A 150 4.17 -12.35 -4.05
C VAL A 150 3.30 -12.69 -2.86
N GLY A 151 2.77 -13.90 -2.79
CA GLY A 151 1.87 -14.35 -1.73
C GLY A 151 0.68 -13.41 -1.54
N GLY A 152 0.11 -12.87 -2.63
CA GLY A 152 -1.00 -11.92 -2.61
C GLY A 152 -0.63 -10.51 -2.11
N ARG A 153 0.66 -10.17 -1.98
CA ARG A 153 1.15 -8.87 -1.51
C ARG A 153 1.85 -8.12 -2.64
N VAL A 154 1.68 -6.80 -2.66
CA VAL A 154 2.37 -5.84 -3.55
C VAL A 154 3.36 -4.98 -2.75
N GLY A 155 3.98 -3.99 -3.39
CA GLY A 155 4.93 -3.07 -2.76
C GLY A 155 6.37 -3.56 -2.83
N PHE A 156 6.67 -4.45 -3.77
CA PHE A 156 8.03 -4.84 -4.11
C PHE A 156 8.70 -3.76 -4.96
N ARG A 157 10.00 -3.74 -4.95
CA ARG A 157 10.85 -2.82 -5.72
C ARG A 157 12.18 -3.48 -6.06
N LEU A 158 12.91 -2.91 -7.00
CA LEU A 158 14.29 -3.28 -7.24
C LEU A 158 15.13 -2.85 -6.03
N PRO A 159 15.98 -3.73 -5.45
CA PRO A 159 16.80 -3.40 -4.29
C PRO A 159 17.90 -2.40 -4.65
N SER A 160 18.36 -1.64 -3.67
CA SER A 160 19.62 -0.90 -3.78
C SER A 160 20.82 -1.85 -3.74
N MET A 161 22.00 -1.37 -4.16
CA MET A 161 23.22 -2.16 -4.12
C MET A 161 23.58 -2.61 -2.70
N PRO A 162 23.54 -1.75 -1.66
CA PRO A 162 23.79 -2.19 -0.28
C PRO A 162 22.80 -3.26 0.20
N GLU A 163 21.52 -3.14 -0.15
CA GLU A 163 20.51 -4.15 0.23
C GLU A 163 20.82 -5.52 -0.39
N LEU A 164 21.17 -5.58 -1.67
CA LEU A 164 21.60 -6.84 -2.29
C LEU A 164 22.86 -7.41 -1.62
N ALA A 165 23.81 -6.54 -1.29
CA ALA A 165 25.06 -6.95 -0.65
C ALA A 165 24.84 -7.57 0.74
N THR A 166 23.77 -7.20 1.46
CA THR A 166 23.46 -7.81 2.78
C THR A 166 23.14 -9.30 2.69
N LEU A 167 22.71 -9.78 1.53
CA LEU A 167 22.43 -11.21 1.33
C LEU A 167 23.70 -12.05 1.15
N MET A 168 24.83 -11.43 0.83
CA MET A 168 26.07 -12.18 0.55
C MET A 168 26.73 -12.66 1.84
N ASP A 169 27.21 -13.90 1.79
CA ASP A 169 28.21 -14.42 2.71
C ASP A 169 29.53 -14.61 1.97
N PRO A 170 30.51 -13.68 2.16
CA PRO A 170 31.80 -13.77 1.47
C PRO A 170 32.62 -14.98 1.87
N ASN A 171 32.33 -15.59 3.02
CA ASN A 171 33.03 -16.76 3.52
C ASN A 171 32.47 -18.09 2.96
N ASN A 172 31.30 -18.08 2.31
CA ASN A 172 30.78 -19.26 1.65
C ASN A 172 31.59 -19.55 0.37
N PRO A 173 32.31 -20.68 0.29
CA PRO A 173 33.11 -21.03 -0.88
C PRO A 173 32.28 -21.58 -2.05
N GLY A 174 30.98 -21.79 -1.84
CA GLY A 174 30.07 -22.37 -2.84
C GLY A 174 29.84 -21.48 -4.06
N PRO A 175 29.18 -22.02 -5.09
CA PRO A 175 28.86 -21.29 -6.32
C PRO A 175 27.81 -20.21 -6.09
N ILE A 176 27.07 -20.27 -5.00
CA ILE A 176 26.10 -19.27 -4.54
C ILE A 176 26.58 -18.78 -3.19
N ARG A 177 26.98 -17.51 -3.12
CA ARG A 177 27.55 -16.90 -1.91
C ARG A 177 26.48 -16.31 -1.02
N LEU A 178 25.49 -17.11 -0.67
CA LEU A 178 24.48 -16.83 0.35
C LEU A 178 24.83 -17.59 1.63
N PRO A 179 24.33 -17.17 2.79
CA PRO A 179 24.52 -17.91 4.06
C PRO A 179 24.08 -19.37 3.92
N PRO A 180 24.85 -20.33 4.43
CA PRO A 180 24.47 -21.73 4.40
C PRO A 180 23.10 -21.96 5.05
N GLY A 181 22.28 -22.81 4.44
CA GLY A 181 20.93 -23.11 4.93
C GLY A 181 19.90 -22.01 4.66
N HIS A 182 20.18 -21.08 3.74
CA HIS A 182 19.21 -20.08 3.30
C HIS A 182 17.98 -20.72 2.64
N PRO A 183 16.76 -20.13 2.75
CA PRO A 183 15.54 -20.72 2.21
C PRO A 183 15.27 -20.34 0.74
N PHE A 184 16.14 -19.56 0.11
CA PHE A 184 15.95 -19.11 -1.27
C PHE A 184 16.14 -20.23 -2.28
N THR A 185 15.32 -20.21 -3.32
CA THR A 185 15.35 -21.16 -4.44
C THR A 185 15.61 -20.45 -5.76
N ASN A 186 16.01 -21.16 -6.81
CA ASN A 186 16.28 -20.62 -8.16
C ASN A 186 17.30 -19.48 -8.22
N VAL A 187 18.12 -19.29 -7.20
CA VAL A 187 19.16 -18.26 -7.23
C VAL A 187 20.27 -18.70 -8.19
N GLN A 188 20.59 -17.84 -9.15
CA GLN A 188 21.63 -18.11 -10.15
C GLN A 188 22.98 -17.56 -9.69
N PRO A 189 24.12 -18.21 -10.02
CA PRO A 189 25.45 -17.68 -9.76
C PRO A 189 25.81 -16.54 -10.74
N SER A 190 25.03 -15.48 -10.71
CA SER A 190 25.11 -14.34 -11.61
C SER A 190 25.13 -13.02 -10.86
N ALA A 191 25.31 -11.92 -11.60
CA ALA A 191 25.18 -10.57 -11.08
C ALA A 191 23.71 -10.14 -11.11
N TYR A 192 23.16 -9.83 -9.94
CA TYR A 192 21.81 -9.29 -9.81
C TYR A 192 21.81 -7.78 -9.87
N ARG A 193 20.93 -7.22 -10.68
CA ARG A 193 20.81 -5.79 -10.91
C ARG A 193 20.25 -5.06 -9.68
N SER A 194 20.86 -3.91 -9.34
CA SER A 194 20.32 -3.01 -8.30
C SER A 194 19.65 -1.76 -8.89
N ALA A 195 18.89 -1.05 -8.07
CA ALA A 195 18.32 0.26 -8.39
C ALA A 195 19.36 1.39 -8.35
N THR A 196 20.57 1.14 -7.82
CA THR A 196 21.60 2.15 -7.62
C THR A 196 22.32 2.47 -8.91
N THR A 197 22.16 3.69 -9.41
CA THR A 197 22.89 4.21 -10.56
C THR A 197 24.35 4.45 -10.20
N ASP A 198 25.27 4.20 -11.12
CA ASP A 198 26.67 4.68 -10.96
C ASP A 198 26.71 6.20 -11.14
N ALA A 199 27.17 6.91 -10.11
CA ALA A 199 27.27 8.35 -10.15
C ALA A 199 28.29 8.88 -11.17
N ASN A 200 29.34 8.10 -11.48
CA ASN A 200 30.38 8.47 -12.42
C ASN A 200 29.96 8.17 -13.88
N VAL A 201 29.17 7.12 -14.08
CA VAL A 201 28.66 6.70 -15.39
C VAL A 201 27.13 6.50 -15.28
N PRO A 202 26.33 7.54 -15.44
CA PRO A 202 24.87 7.46 -15.27
C PRO A 202 24.14 6.47 -16.21
N ALA A 203 24.79 6.04 -17.29
CA ALA A 203 24.31 4.97 -18.18
C ALA A 203 24.43 3.58 -17.54
N ASP A 204 25.20 3.44 -16.45
CA ASP A 204 25.44 2.19 -15.73
C ASP A 204 24.66 2.17 -14.40
N ALA A 205 24.46 0.97 -13.89
CA ALA A 205 23.92 0.71 -12.57
C ALA A 205 24.75 -0.36 -11.86
N TRP A 206 24.80 -0.28 -10.55
CA TRP A 206 25.48 -1.25 -9.71
C TRP A 206 24.74 -2.60 -9.73
N ALA A 207 25.52 -3.65 -9.65
CA ALA A 207 25.05 -5.03 -9.53
C ALA A 207 25.88 -5.80 -8.51
N VAL A 208 25.29 -6.83 -7.92
CA VAL A 208 25.94 -7.71 -6.95
C VAL A 208 25.99 -9.12 -7.52
N SER A 209 27.19 -9.64 -7.72
CA SER A 209 27.41 -11.00 -8.19
C SER A 209 27.33 -11.98 -7.04
N ILE A 210 26.20 -12.67 -6.96
CA ILE A 210 25.97 -13.72 -5.97
C ILE A 210 26.90 -14.93 -6.18
N GLY A 211 27.30 -15.21 -7.44
CA GLY A 211 28.27 -16.26 -7.74
C GLY A 211 29.71 -15.88 -7.44
N GLY A 212 30.09 -14.63 -7.78
CA GLY A 212 31.45 -14.15 -7.59
C GLY A 212 31.75 -13.57 -6.20
N GLY A 213 30.74 -13.17 -5.46
CA GLY A 213 30.90 -12.47 -4.19
C GLY A 213 31.49 -11.06 -4.35
N VAL A 214 31.24 -10.41 -5.48
CA VAL A 214 31.78 -9.09 -5.82
C VAL A 214 30.67 -8.12 -6.23
N VAL A 215 30.95 -6.85 -6.08
CA VAL A 215 30.09 -5.75 -6.53
C VAL A 215 30.74 -5.07 -7.72
N GLY A 216 29.96 -4.75 -8.74
CA GLY A 216 30.42 -4.11 -9.96
C GLY A 216 29.33 -3.29 -10.62
N THR A 217 29.68 -2.62 -11.73
CA THR A 217 28.74 -1.86 -12.55
C THR A 217 28.54 -2.51 -13.91
N GLY A 218 27.41 -2.24 -14.54
CA GLY A 218 27.14 -2.67 -15.91
C GLY A 218 26.10 -1.77 -16.56
N ALA A 219 26.11 -1.74 -17.90
CA ALA A 219 25.22 -0.87 -18.65
C ALA A 219 23.75 -1.15 -18.33
N LYS A 220 22.96 -0.11 -18.12
CA LYS A 220 21.51 -0.23 -17.88
C LYS A 220 20.76 -0.87 -19.04
N ALA A 221 21.32 -0.80 -20.23
CA ALA A 221 20.76 -1.41 -21.44
C ALA A 221 20.94 -2.94 -21.46
N ASP A 222 21.95 -3.46 -20.77
CA ASP A 222 22.22 -4.89 -20.73
C ASP A 222 21.20 -5.60 -19.83
N PRO A 223 20.67 -6.74 -20.27
CA PRO A 223 19.73 -7.50 -19.45
C PRO A 223 20.45 -8.34 -18.40
N ASP A 224 20.02 -8.24 -17.15
CA ASP A 224 20.52 -9.01 -16.01
C ASP A 224 19.38 -9.69 -15.22
N PRO A 225 19.69 -10.70 -14.40
CA PRO A 225 18.77 -11.26 -13.44
C PRO A 225 18.29 -10.20 -12.46
N VAL A 226 17.05 -10.37 -11.99
CA VAL A 226 16.36 -9.44 -11.08
C VAL A 226 15.89 -10.18 -9.86
N TRP A 227 16.07 -9.58 -8.70
CA TRP A 227 15.57 -10.08 -7.43
C TRP A 227 14.85 -8.96 -6.69
N CYS A 228 13.54 -9.09 -6.52
CA CYS A 228 12.76 -8.00 -5.94
C CYS A 228 12.74 -8.07 -4.40
N VAL A 229 12.70 -6.90 -3.79
CA VAL A 229 12.66 -6.71 -2.33
C VAL A 229 11.48 -5.83 -1.94
N ARG A 230 10.96 -6.03 -0.73
CA ARG A 230 9.92 -5.20 -0.12
C ARG A 230 10.39 -4.67 1.23
N GLY A 231 9.92 -3.46 1.59
CA GLY A 231 10.28 -2.81 2.84
C GLY A 231 11.50 -1.90 2.71
N ALA A 232 12.00 -1.42 3.85
CA ALA A 232 13.21 -0.65 3.99
C ALA A 232 14.10 -1.28 5.06
N MET A 233 15.41 -1.18 4.90
CA MET A 233 16.38 -1.61 5.92
C MET A 233 16.13 -0.84 7.21
N ASN A 234 16.10 -1.55 8.35
CA ASN A 234 16.12 -0.93 9.67
C ASN A 234 17.58 -0.50 9.98
N ALA A 235 17.94 0.71 9.52
CA ALA A 235 19.26 1.27 9.79
C ALA A 235 19.50 1.58 11.28
N ASP A 236 18.42 1.67 12.07
CA ASP A 236 18.45 2.05 13.48
C ASP A 236 18.43 0.85 14.45
N ALA A 237 18.60 -0.38 13.96
CA ALA A 237 18.55 -1.60 14.78
C ALA A 237 19.94 -2.11 15.21
N TYR A 238 20.98 -1.28 15.09
CA TYR A 238 22.36 -1.61 15.50
C TYR A 238 22.79 -0.75 16.68
#